data_ab3a53e4fb25033f6002c3fef910c662
#
_entry.id   ab3a53e4fb25033f6002c3fef910c662
#
_cell.length_a   1.000
_cell.length_b   1.000
_cell.length_c   1.000
_cell.angle_alpha   90.00
_cell.angle_beta   90.00
_cell.angle_gamma   90.00
#
_symmetry.space_group_name_H-M   'P 1'
#
loop_
_entity.id
_entity.type
_entity.pdbx_description
1 polymer ?
#
loop_
_entity_poly.entity_id
_entity_poly.type
_entity_poly.pdbx_seq_one_letter_code
_entity_poly.pdbx_strand_id
1 'polypeptide(L)'
;MKSIIHFSIFLLCITGPFVALSQGITEGAKVTGNIQIDGQYYTENETLGITDSSLNYRKTGMNGFANLLYTNGNFSAGMRMESYLNPMLGFDSRYEGVGVPYWFARYKTGSFEMTAGHFYEQFGSGLVLRSWENWALGYDNNLYGFNTSFSPIDGITLKGLIGIQRYFWEPYEIGNRGIVKGFDADFDLNEIFEKMADCQTRIDIGGSFVSKYEKVPKVTYVVDSKYFIDSVEWNKQTVYELKLPNNVGSWAARVNISNGGLNFYSEYAEKSNDPNATNGQIYKKGTALYSSLAYSTKGLGVFLSTKWIDNMSFKSKITETGTPPMLDINYLPAISKEHQYSLAALYPYATQPNGEFGFQGQIDYKIRKGTALGGKYGTSLTLNYSLAKSIKKDTVAISPITNSWVGTQGYKTNFLSIGDLKYYTDVNFLIDKKFSNKWKGTFGYFNQSYNKNVIEEGIYNENNMVKANIAVVDLTYRFTPSKSFRLETQGLWTKEDKGDWLSMLLEYNISPTWFFAISDEYNYGNPSDDLKIHYYNVAMGYTQNTTRFALRYGLQREGLLCVGGVCRYVPASTGLTLTITSTF
;
A
#
# COMPACT_ATOMS: atom_id res chain seq x y z
N MET A 1 21.67 28.39 2.86
CA MET A 1 21.50 29.34 1.76
C MET A 1 21.13 28.69 0.42
N LYS A 2 21.82 27.64 -0.05
CA LYS A 2 21.44 26.96 -1.31
C LYS A 2 19.99 26.42 -1.29
N SER A 3 19.54 25.81 -0.20
CA SER A 3 18.16 25.28 -0.05
C SER A 3 17.08 26.35 -0.13
N ILE A 4 17.34 27.56 0.39
CA ILE A 4 16.39 28.70 0.34
C ILE A 4 16.26 29.24 -1.09
N ILE A 5 17.37 29.25 -1.85
CA ILE A 5 17.37 29.70 -3.25
C ILE A 5 16.57 28.71 -4.12
N HIS A 6 16.73 27.40 -3.91
CA HIS A 6 15.95 26.38 -4.62
C HIS A 6 14.46 26.44 -4.26
N PHE A 7 14.14 26.71 -2.99
CA PHE A 7 12.74 26.91 -2.55
C PHE A 7 12.12 28.16 -3.20
N SER A 8 12.87 29.27 -3.27
CA SER A 8 12.40 30.51 -3.92
C SER A 8 12.22 30.33 -5.43
N ILE A 9 13.11 29.58 -6.11
CA ILE A 9 12.98 29.26 -7.53
C ILE A 9 11.79 28.32 -7.76
N PHE A 10 11.59 27.31 -6.90
CA PHE A 10 10.44 26.41 -6.95
C PHE A 10 9.13 27.18 -6.76
N LEU A 11 9.08 28.10 -5.80
CA LEU A 11 7.90 28.96 -5.53
C LEU A 11 7.65 29.95 -6.67
N LEU A 12 8.70 30.57 -7.27
CA LEU A 12 8.59 31.48 -8.41
C LEU A 12 8.18 30.76 -9.70
N CYS A 13 8.62 29.53 -9.93
CA CYS A 13 8.15 28.72 -11.06
C CYS A 13 6.67 28.34 -10.93
N ILE A 14 6.15 28.28 -9.70
CA ILE A 14 4.77 27.89 -9.41
C ILE A 14 3.80 29.08 -9.47
N THR A 15 4.23 30.29 -9.10
CA THR A 15 3.30 31.45 -8.97
C THR A 15 3.31 32.41 -10.16
N GLY A 16 4.29 32.31 -11.06
CA GLY A 16 4.49 33.33 -12.09
C GLY A 16 3.67 33.19 -13.38
N PRO A 17 3.80 32.14 -14.20
CA PRO A 17 3.26 32.16 -15.55
C PRO A 17 2.04 31.29 -15.83
N PHE A 18 1.49 30.51 -14.88
CA PHE A 18 0.42 29.55 -15.18
C PHE A 18 -0.91 30.18 -15.58
N VAL A 19 -1.19 31.42 -15.16
CA VAL A 19 -2.40 32.15 -15.58
C VAL A 19 -2.27 32.63 -17.04
N ALA A 20 -1.06 32.82 -17.56
CA ALA A 20 -0.82 33.31 -18.91
C ALA A 20 -0.82 32.21 -19.99
N LEU A 21 -0.61 30.94 -19.62
CA LEU A 21 -0.59 29.83 -20.58
C LEU A 21 -1.97 29.37 -21.05
N SER A 22 -3.05 29.79 -20.38
CA SER A 22 -4.41 29.34 -20.73
C SER A 22 -4.99 30.06 -21.96
N GLN A 23 -4.39 31.15 -22.45
CA GLN A 23 -4.98 32.00 -23.51
C GLN A 23 -4.37 31.81 -24.91
N GLY A 24 -3.41 30.93 -25.11
CA GLY A 24 -2.72 30.71 -26.40
C GLY A 24 -2.75 29.27 -26.93
N ILE A 25 -3.52 28.39 -26.30
CA ILE A 25 -3.58 26.96 -26.65
C ILE A 25 -4.68 26.76 -27.69
N THR A 26 -4.43 25.92 -28.71
CA THR A 26 -5.35 25.56 -29.81
C THR A 26 -6.77 25.25 -29.31
N GLU A 27 -7.80 25.60 -30.07
CA GLU A 27 -9.21 25.32 -29.76
C GLU A 27 -9.42 23.87 -29.29
N GLY A 28 -10.04 23.69 -28.10
CA GLY A 28 -10.30 22.38 -27.49
C GLY A 28 -9.21 21.85 -26.55
N ALA A 29 -8.08 22.54 -26.42
CA ALA A 29 -7.02 22.11 -25.50
C ALA A 29 -7.32 22.55 -24.05
N LYS A 30 -7.02 21.67 -23.10
CA LYS A 30 -7.18 21.92 -21.66
C LYS A 30 -5.90 21.57 -20.91
N VAL A 31 -5.48 22.47 -20.03
CA VAL A 31 -4.40 22.22 -19.06
C VAL A 31 -4.99 22.20 -17.65
N THR A 32 -4.68 21.17 -16.90
CA THR A 32 -5.05 21.04 -15.48
C THR A 32 -3.83 20.62 -14.68
N GLY A 33 -3.85 20.89 -13.39
CA GLY A 33 -2.75 20.47 -12.54
C GLY A 33 -3.11 20.49 -11.06
N ASN A 34 -2.21 19.92 -10.27
CA ASN A 34 -2.26 20.01 -8.83
C ASN A 34 -0.85 20.14 -8.26
N ILE A 35 -0.78 20.72 -7.07
CA ILE A 35 0.45 20.90 -6.30
C ILE A 35 0.17 20.42 -4.89
N GLN A 36 1.13 19.69 -4.33
CA GLN A 36 1.18 19.37 -2.91
C GLN A 36 2.58 19.64 -2.39
N ILE A 37 2.67 20.31 -1.25
CA ILE A 37 3.93 20.57 -0.54
C ILE A 37 3.69 20.20 0.92
N ASP A 38 4.52 19.32 1.44
CA ASP A 38 4.57 18.94 2.84
C ASP A 38 5.93 19.36 3.39
N GLY A 39 5.93 20.27 4.35
CA GLY A 39 7.14 20.74 5.03
C GLY A 39 7.06 20.48 6.52
N GLN A 40 8.16 20.06 7.13
CA GLN A 40 8.22 19.84 8.58
C GLN A 40 9.47 20.49 9.17
N TYR A 41 9.28 21.20 10.28
CA TYR A 41 10.35 21.67 11.14
C TYR A 41 10.38 20.80 12.38
N TYR A 42 11.48 20.08 12.60
CA TYR A 42 11.65 19.15 13.71
C TYR A 42 12.19 19.85 14.95
N THR A 43 11.65 19.50 16.10
CA THR A 43 12.15 19.89 17.41
C THR A 43 12.67 18.67 18.16
N GLU A 44 13.64 18.87 19.02
CA GLU A 44 14.22 17.80 19.85
C GLU A 44 13.24 17.32 20.92
N ASN A 45 13.31 16.05 21.26
CA ASN A 45 12.61 15.44 22.38
C ASN A 45 13.43 14.27 22.91
N GLU A 46 14.14 14.50 24.01
CA GLU A 46 15.07 13.52 24.59
C GLU A 46 14.37 12.24 25.05
N THR A 47 13.14 12.34 25.58
CA THR A 47 12.36 11.18 26.05
C THR A 47 12.06 10.19 24.91
N LEU A 48 11.90 10.69 23.67
CA LEU A 48 11.68 9.87 22.48
C LEU A 48 12.96 9.58 21.68
N GLY A 49 14.12 9.98 22.21
CA GLY A 49 15.37 9.84 21.48
C GLY A 49 15.48 10.72 20.23
N ILE A 50 14.64 11.76 20.13
CA ILE A 50 14.68 12.72 19.02
C ILE A 50 15.74 13.78 19.36
N THR A 51 16.93 13.57 18.85
CA THR A 51 18.11 14.43 19.07
C THR A 51 18.63 14.97 17.74
N ASP A 52 19.48 15.98 17.76
CA ASP A 52 20.16 16.47 16.56
C ASP A 52 20.86 15.33 15.79
N SER A 53 21.46 14.37 16.48
CA SER A 53 22.11 13.21 15.88
C SER A 53 21.11 12.28 15.19
N SER A 54 19.97 11.97 15.82
CA SER A 54 18.91 11.12 15.22
C SER A 54 18.26 11.79 14.00
N LEU A 55 18.24 13.12 13.98
CA LEU A 55 17.78 13.93 12.85
C LEU A 55 18.86 14.14 11.79
N ASN A 56 20.05 13.53 11.92
CA ASN A 56 21.21 13.79 11.06
C ASN A 56 21.54 15.29 10.96
N TYR A 57 21.36 16.05 12.06
CA TYR A 57 21.51 17.51 12.13
C TYR A 57 20.62 18.29 11.14
N ARG A 58 19.52 17.69 10.67
CA ARG A 58 18.58 18.27 9.72
C ARG A 58 17.27 18.61 10.42
N LYS A 59 17.09 19.86 10.81
CA LYS A 59 15.87 20.34 11.51
C LYS A 59 14.68 20.59 10.55
N THR A 60 14.84 20.38 9.25
CA THR A 60 13.76 20.59 8.29
C THR A 60 13.70 19.45 7.28
N GLY A 61 12.51 19.02 6.94
CA GLY A 61 12.21 18.12 5.82
C GLY A 61 11.14 18.71 4.91
N MET A 62 11.21 18.43 3.60
CA MET A 62 10.20 18.87 2.65
C MET A 62 10.04 17.86 1.51
N ASN A 63 8.80 17.46 1.27
CA ASN A 63 8.39 16.71 0.09
C ASN A 63 7.42 17.56 -0.73
N GLY A 64 7.64 17.67 -2.04
CA GLY A 64 6.82 18.47 -2.93
C GLY A 64 6.50 17.74 -4.23
N PHE A 65 5.27 17.90 -4.71
CA PHE A 65 4.75 17.30 -5.93
C PHE A 65 4.01 18.34 -6.75
N ALA A 66 4.28 18.40 -8.05
CA ALA A 66 3.54 19.23 -8.99
C ALA A 66 3.20 18.42 -10.24
N ASN A 67 1.92 18.19 -10.48
CA ASN A 67 1.42 17.46 -11.65
C ASN A 67 0.82 18.43 -12.65
N LEU A 68 1.11 18.22 -13.93
CA LEU A 68 0.52 18.90 -15.07
C LEU A 68 -0.06 17.87 -16.03
N LEU A 69 -1.26 18.12 -16.53
CA LEU A 69 -1.94 17.33 -17.55
C LEU A 69 -2.45 18.24 -18.65
N TYR A 70 -2.00 17.97 -19.87
CA TYR A 70 -2.50 18.55 -21.11
C TYR A 70 -3.43 17.55 -21.80
N THR A 71 -4.58 17.99 -22.30
CA THR A 71 -5.50 17.17 -23.09
C THR A 71 -5.99 17.95 -24.30
N ASN A 72 -6.03 17.29 -25.46
CA ASN A 72 -6.61 17.83 -26.70
C ASN A 72 -7.14 16.69 -27.58
N GLY A 73 -8.46 16.55 -27.62
CA GLY A 73 -9.12 15.45 -28.34
C GLY A 73 -8.63 14.09 -27.84
N ASN A 74 -8.11 13.30 -28.75
CA ASN A 74 -7.59 11.95 -28.49
C ASN A 74 -6.18 11.93 -27.86
N PHE A 75 -5.50 13.08 -27.77
CA PHE A 75 -4.15 13.18 -27.25
C PHE A 75 -4.13 13.72 -25.83
N SER A 76 -3.33 13.15 -24.99
CA SER A 76 -2.99 13.70 -23.66
C SER A 76 -1.50 13.53 -23.37
N ALA A 77 -0.94 14.47 -22.63
CA ALA A 77 0.43 14.38 -22.13
C ALA A 77 0.46 14.90 -20.69
N GLY A 78 1.26 14.29 -19.86
CA GLY A 78 1.38 14.66 -18.46
C GLY A 78 2.82 14.63 -17.98
N MET A 79 3.08 15.39 -16.91
CA MET A 79 4.35 15.35 -16.21
C MET A 79 4.16 15.60 -14.72
N ARG A 80 5.04 15.02 -13.91
CA ARG A 80 5.14 15.27 -12.47
C ARG A 80 6.55 15.68 -12.12
N MET A 81 6.65 16.83 -11.48
CA MET A 81 7.87 17.29 -10.84
C MET A 81 7.82 16.87 -9.37
N GLU A 82 8.90 16.34 -8.86
CA GLU A 82 9.04 15.98 -7.45
C GLU A 82 10.26 16.68 -6.85
N SER A 83 10.16 17.01 -5.57
CA SER A 83 11.20 17.67 -4.81
C SER A 83 11.22 17.09 -3.39
N TYR A 84 12.35 16.51 -3.02
CA TYR A 84 12.62 16.03 -1.67
C TYR A 84 13.85 16.79 -1.15
N LEU A 85 13.58 17.91 -0.51
CA LEU A 85 14.64 18.73 0.10
C LEU A 85 14.77 18.33 1.57
N ASN A 86 15.75 17.46 1.86
CA ASN A 86 15.77 16.61 3.03
C ASN A 86 14.46 15.82 3.13
N PRO A 87 14.37 14.61 2.58
CA PRO A 87 13.16 13.79 2.66
C PRO A 87 12.61 13.77 4.09
N MET A 88 11.30 13.91 4.24
CA MET A 88 10.67 13.84 5.56
C MET A 88 10.96 12.51 6.24
N LEU A 89 11.02 12.49 7.57
CA LEU A 89 11.32 11.28 8.36
C LEU A 89 10.43 10.09 7.95
N GLY A 90 11.07 8.93 7.83
CA GLY A 90 10.44 7.70 7.35
C GLY A 90 10.40 7.54 5.82
N PHE A 91 10.78 8.56 5.03
CA PHE A 91 11.08 8.39 3.62
C PHE A 91 12.54 7.97 3.42
N ASP A 92 12.78 7.15 2.41
CA ASP A 92 14.13 6.71 2.07
C ASP A 92 14.99 7.91 1.65
N SER A 93 16.20 7.99 2.18
CA SER A 93 17.14 9.10 1.86
C SER A 93 17.54 9.13 0.38
N ARG A 94 17.43 8.02 -0.35
CA ARG A 94 17.67 7.95 -1.80
C ARG A 94 16.70 8.80 -2.64
N TYR A 95 15.60 9.26 -2.03
CA TYR A 95 14.72 10.25 -2.67
C TYR A 95 15.29 11.68 -2.66
N GLU A 96 16.32 11.99 -1.87
CA GLU A 96 16.84 13.37 -1.80
C GLU A 96 17.20 13.90 -3.20
N GLY A 97 16.53 14.98 -3.62
CA GLY A 97 16.72 15.59 -4.94
C GLY A 97 15.48 16.29 -5.48
N VAL A 98 15.62 16.79 -6.70
CA VAL A 98 14.56 17.46 -7.47
C VAL A 98 14.61 16.96 -8.90
N GLY A 99 13.46 16.64 -9.49
CA GLY A 99 13.43 16.18 -10.87
C GLY A 99 12.02 15.93 -11.40
N VAL A 100 11.97 15.36 -12.62
CA VAL A 100 10.73 14.96 -13.31
C VAL A 100 10.75 13.43 -13.49
N PRO A 101 10.39 12.65 -12.44
CA PRO A 101 10.45 11.20 -12.49
C PRO A 101 9.25 10.55 -13.20
N TYR A 102 8.29 11.33 -13.63
CA TYR A 102 7.09 10.85 -14.30
C TYR A 102 6.70 11.81 -15.41
N TRP A 103 6.59 11.31 -16.64
CA TRP A 103 6.02 12.00 -17.78
C TRP A 103 5.50 10.98 -18.79
N PHE A 104 4.46 11.32 -19.53
CA PHE A 104 3.88 10.46 -20.55
C PHE A 104 3.28 11.24 -21.70
N ALA A 105 3.17 10.58 -22.85
CA ALA A 105 2.34 10.95 -23.98
C ALA A 105 1.39 9.79 -24.29
N ARG A 106 0.08 10.08 -24.40
CA ARG A 106 -0.96 9.10 -24.61
C ARG A 106 -1.83 9.49 -25.78
N TYR A 107 -2.13 8.52 -26.63
CA TYR A 107 -3.12 8.63 -27.69
C TYR A 107 -4.21 7.57 -27.46
N LYS A 108 -5.49 8.01 -27.50
CA LYS A 108 -6.66 7.15 -27.25
C LYS A 108 -7.74 7.39 -28.27
N THR A 109 -8.18 6.30 -28.92
CA THR A 109 -9.40 6.26 -29.73
C THR A 109 -10.44 5.37 -29.05
N GLY A 110 -11.61 5.12 -29.70
CA GLY A 110 -12.61 4.22 -29.14
C GLY A 110 -12.10 2.81 -28.85
N SER A 111 -11.27 2.25 -29.74
CA SER A 111 -10.79 0.86 -29.67
C SER A 111 -9.30 0.71 -29.36
N PHE A 112 -8.53 1.78 -29.37
CA PHE A 112 -7.08 1.72 -29.22
C PHE A 112 -6.56 2.81 -28.28
N GLU A 113 -5.71 2.42 -27.35
CA GLU A 113 -4.97 3.33 -26.47
C GLU A 113 -3.50 2.94 -26.45
N MET A 114 -2.61 3.91 -26.56
CA MET A 114 -1.17 3.73 -26.42
C MET A 114 -0.58 4.83 -25.54
N THR A 115 0.27 4.47 -24.62
CA THR A 115 1.04 5.38 -23.76
C THR A 115 2.52 5.12 -23.97
N ALA A 116 3.28 6.18 -24.21
CA ALA A 116 4.75 6.20 -24.25
C ALA A 116 5.25 7.04 -23.08
N GLY A 117 6.33 6.61 -22.42
CA GLY A 117 6.87 7.24 -21.23
C GLY A 117 6.53 6.45 -19.98
N HIS A 118 6.13 7.12 -18.91
CA HIS A 118 5.79 6.49 -17.64
C HIS A 118 4.30 6.13 -17.59
N PHE A 119 4.01 4.96 -17.01
CA PHE A 119 2.63 4.50 -16.84
C PHE A 119 2.48 3.60 -15.62
N TYR A 120 1.24 3.49 -15.16
CA TYR A 120 0.78 2.49 -14.20
C TYR A 120 -0.13 1.51 -14.92
N GLU A 121 -0.03 0.23 -14.58
CA GLU A 121 -0.89 -0.82 -15.14
C GLU A 121 -1.11 -1.93 -14.11
N GLN A 122 -2.27 -2.56 -14.21
CA GLN A 122 -2.64 -3.70 -13.40
C GLN A 122 -3.32 -4.75 -14.27
N PHE A 123 -2.94 -6.02 -14.09
CA PHE A 123 -3.60 -7.18 -14.69
C PHE A 123 -4.37 -7.94 -13.62
N GLY A 124 -5.66 -8.19 -13.89
CA GLY A 124 -6.55 -8.84 -12.95
C GLY A 124 -6.57 -8.17 -11.55
N SER A 125 -6.46 -8.96 -10.50
CA SER A 125 -6.35 -8.45 -9.12
C SER A 125 -4.93 -7.96 -8.75
N GLY A 126 -3.97 -8.09 -9.66
CA GLY A 126 -2.58 -7.69 -9.45
C GLY A 126 -1.62 -8.84 -9.12
N LEU A 127 -2.09 -10.09 -9.03
CA LEU A 127 -1.27 -11.24 -8.62
C LEU A 127 0.00 -11.43 -9.46
N VAL A 128 -0.02 -11.00 -10.72
CA VAL A 128 1.14 -11.06 -11.63
C VAL A 128 1.72 -9.71 -11.99
N LEU A 129 0.90 -8.65 -12.02
CA LEU A 129 1.33 -7.28 -12.29
C LEU A 129 0.42 -6.25 -11.63
N ARG A 130 1.03 -5.35 -10.86
CA ARG A 130 0.45 -4.07 -10.48
C ARG A 130 1.55 -3.04 -10.25
N SER A 131 1.58 -2.00 -11.06
CA SER A 131 2.33 -0.79 -10.75
C SER A 131 1.39 0.30 -10.24
N TRP A 132 1.80 1.00 -9.19
CA TRP A 132 0.96 1.99 -8.52
C TRP A 132 1.81 2.96 -7.70
N GLU A 133 1.20 4.03 -7.22
CA GLU A 133 1.83 4.99 -6.34
C GLU A 133 1.03 5.23 -5.08
N ASN A 134 1.73 5.56 -4.00
CA ASN A 134 1.15 6.09 -2.77
C ASN A 134 2.15 7.05 -2.11
N TRP A 135 1.84 8.33 -2.13
CA TRP A 135 2.74 9.36 -1.62
C TRP A 135 2.92 9.28 -0.10
N ALA A 136 1.88 8.86 0.64
CA ALA A 136 1.99 8.68 2.07
C ALA A 136 2.96 7.56 2.45
N LEU A 137 3.07 6.51 1.62
CA LEU A 137 4.06 5.45 1.78
C LEU A 137 5.44 5.80 1.22
N GLY A 138 5.57 6.86 0.41
CA GLY A 138 6.76 7.09 -0.40
C GLY A 138 6.98 5.96 -1.40
N TYR A 139 5.89 5.38 -1.92
CA TYR A 139 5.90 4.24 -2.84
C TYR A 139 5.49 4.66 -4.23
N ASP A 140 6.33 4.38 -5.21
CA ASP A 140 6.06 4.59 -6.63
C ASP A 140 6.91 3.63 -7.48
N ASN A 141 6.27 2.60 -8.04
CA ASN A 141 6.90 1.61 -8.91
C ASN A 141 6.41 1.71 -10.35
N ASN A 142 6.12 2.93 -10.84
CA ASN A 142 5.73 3.15 -12.23
C ASN A 142 6.71 2.48 -13.21
N LEU A 143 6.23 2.18 -14.41
CA LEU A 143 7.00 1.61 -15.50
C LEU A 143 7.33 2.72 -16.52
N TYR A 144 8.58 2.80 -16.95
CA TYR A 144 9.03 3.65 -18.06
C TYR A 144 9.20 2.82 -19.33
N GLY A 145 8.41 3.10 -20.35
CA GLY A 145 8.39 2.34 -21.60
C GLY A 145 7.15 2.57 -22.43
N PHE A 146 6.50 1.48 -22.84
CA PHE A 146 5.28 1.51 -23.67
C PHE A 146 4.21 0.63 -23.06
N ASN A 147 2.97 1.12 -23.11
CA ASN A 147 1.75 0.39 -22.76
C ASN A 147 0.72 0.60 -23.87
N THR A 148 0.01 -0.47 -24.26
CA THR A 148 -1.04 -0.42 -25.25
C THR A 148 -2.24 -1.24 -24.81
N SER A 149 -3.44 -0.76 -25.15
CA SER A 149 -4.71 -1.48 -25.00
C SER A 149 -5.45 -1.44 -26.34
N PHE A 150 -5.99 -2.57 -26.77
CA PHE A 150 -6.69 -2.72 -28.02
C PHE A 150 -7.95 -3.57 -27.85
N SER A 151 -9.09 -3.04 -28.26
CA SER A 151 -10.38 -3.75 -28.27
C SER A 151 -10.82 -3.96 -29.73
N PRO A 152 -10.44 -5.09 -30.35
CA PRO A 152 -10.73 -5.37 -31.77
C PRO A 152 -12.23 -5.48 -32.06
N ILE A 153 -13.00 -6.01 -31.15
CA ILE A 153 -14.45 -6.12 -31.13
C ILE A 153 -14.97 -5.92 -29.73
N ASP A 154 -16.26 -5.65 -29.58
CA ASP A 154 -16.92 -5.54 -28.30
C ASP A 154 -16.74 -6.86 -27.52
N GLY A 155 -16.50 -6.76 -26.22
CA GLY A 155 -16.24 -7.88 -25.34
C GLY A 155 -14.81 -8.44 -25.35
N ILE A 156 -13.89 -7.96 -26.20
CA ILE A 156 -12.49 -8.39 -26.19
C ILE A 156 -11.59 -7.19 -25.90
N THR A 157 -10.78 -7.28 -24.86
CA THR A 157 -9.73 -6.30 -24.56
C THR A 157 -8.38 -6.99 -24.45
N LEU A 158 -7.42 -6.53 -25.24
CA LEU A 158 -6.04 -7.01 -25.25
C LEU A 158 -5.12 -5.90 -24.77
N LYS A 159 -4.21 -6.20 -23.84
CA LYS A 159 -3.21 -5.25 -23.36
C LYS A 159 -1.81 -5.80 -23.56
N GLY A 160 -0.86 -4.91 -23.85
CA GLY A 160 0.55 -5.25 -23.97
C GLY A 160 1.42 -4.15 -23.39
N LEU A 161 2.49 -4.52 -22.67
CA LEU A 161 3.41 -3.55 -22.12
C LEU A 161 4.86 -4.05 -22.09
N ILE A 162 5.76 -3.08 -22.10
CA ILE A 162 7.17 -3.26 -21.83
C ILE A 162 7.71 -2.02 -21.11
N GLY A 163 8.47 -2.20 -20.03
CA GLY A 163 9.03 -1.08 -19.31
C GLY A 163 10.03 -1.49 -18.24
N ILE A 164 10.69 -0.49 -17.69
CA ILE A 164 11.62 -0.60 -16.55
C ILE A 164 10.99 0.14 -15.38
N GLN A 165 10.94 -0.49 -14.19
CA GLN A 165 10.35 0.14 -13.01
C GLN A 165 11.18 1.32 -12.51
N ARG A 166 10.52 2.34 -11.96
CA ARG A 166 11.17 3.41 -11.22
C ARG A 166 11.88 2.87 -9.98
N TYR A 167 13.08 3.39 -9.73
CA TYR A 167 13.83 3.14 -8.50
C TYR A 167 14.51 4.43 -8.04
N PHE A 168 13.82 5.20 -7.21
CA PHE A 168 14.26 6.54 -6.75
C PHE A 168 14.60 7.48 -7.93
N TRP A 169 15.83 7.99 -7.98
CA TRP A 169 16.38 8.82 -9.06
C TRP A 169 17.34 8.07 -10.00
N GLU A 170 17.46 6.73 -9.82
CA GLU A 170 18.36 5.96 -10.68
C GLU A 170 17.91 6.01 -12.16
N PRO A 171 18.85 6.17 -13.10
CA PRO A 171 18.54 6.12 -14.54
C PRO A 171 17.85 4.82 -14.94
N TYR A 172 17.01 4.88 -15.97
CA TYR A 172 16.31 3.71 -16.52
C TYR A 172 17.25 2.92 -17.47
N GLU A 173 18.32 2.35 -16.90
CA GLU A 173 19.34 1.61 -17.64
C GLU A 173 19.06 0.10 -17.59
N ILE A 174 19.31 -0.55 -18.75
CA ILE A 174 19.26 -2.01 -18.86
C ILE A 174 20.46 -2.57 -18.10
N GLY A 175 20.20 -3.36 -17.04
CA GLY A 175 21.24 -3.99 -16.22
C GLY A 175 21.23 -3.58 -14.76
N ASN A 176 20.63 -2.43 -14.40
CA ASN A 176 20.45 -2.03 -13.00
C ASN A 176 19.24 -2.72 -12.37
N ARG A 177 18.21 -3.01 -13.16
CA ARG A 177 16.99 -3.74 -12.78
C ARG A 177 16.34 -4.37 -14.00
N GLY A 178 15.39 -5.27 -13.78
CA GLY A 178 14.79 -6.06 -14.87
C GLY A 178 13.87 -5.26 -15.77
N ILE A 179 13.85 -5.62 -17.05
CA ILE A 179 12.82 -5.20 -18.01
C ILE A 179 11.58 -6.06 -17.76
N VAL A 180 10.46 -5.42 -17.46
CA VAL A 180 9.15 -6.04 -17.29
C VAL A 180 8.41 -6.03 -18.62
N LYS A 181 7.84 -7.17 -19.02
CA LYS A 181 7.01 -7.35 -20.20
C LYS A 181 5.73 -8.03 -19.78
N GLY A 182 4.61 -7.56 -20.31
CA GLY A 182 3.30 -8.09 -19.95
C GLY A 182 2.35 -8.18 -21.12
N PHE A 183 1.49 -9.18 -21.09
CA PHE A 183 0.34 -9.33 -21.96
C PHE A 183 -0.86 -9.75 -21.15
N ASP A 184 -2.03 -9.17 -21.44
CA ASP A 184 -3.29 -9.44 -20.76
C ASP A 184 -4.43 -9.49 -21.77
N ALA A 185 -5.38 -10.38 -21.55
CA ALA A 185 -6.56 -10.53 -22.37
C ALA A 185 -7.80 -10.75 -21.50
N ASP A 186 -8.83 -9.95 -21.73
CA ASP A 186 -10.14 -10.04 -21.11
C ASP A 186 -11.23 -10.32 -22.16
N PHE A 187 -12.15 -11.18 -21.82
CA PHE A 187 -13.27 -11.62 -22.66
C PHE A 187 -14.59 -11.53 -21.88
N ASP A 188 -15.46 -10.58 -22.24
CA ASP A 188 -16.86 -10.55 -21.79
C ASP A 188 -17.67 -11.49 -22.70
N LEU A 189 -18.05 -12.66 -22.17
CA LEU A 189 -18.75 -13.68 -22.95
C LEU A 189 -20.16 -13.25 -23.34
N ASN A 190 -20.77 -12.32 -22.62
CA ASN A 190 -22.10 -11.81 -22.94
C ASN A 190 -22.08 -10.82 -24.11
N GLU A 191 -20.98 -10.13 -24.34
CA GLU A 191 -20.80 -9.27 -25.51
C GLU A 191 -20.33 -10.06 -26.76
N ILE A 192 -19.53 -11.12 -26.54
CA ILE A 192 -18.99 -11.96 -27.61
C ILE A 192 -20.06 -12.90 -28.22
N PHE A 193 -20.90 -13.47 -27.36
CA PHE A 193 -21.88 -14.47 -27.78
C PHE A 193 -23.31 -13.90 -27.73
N GLU A 194 -23.93 -13.68 -28.90
CA GLU A 194 -25.31 -13.18 -29.04
C GLU A 194 -26.33 -13.95 -28.18
N LYS A 195 -26.16 -15.26 -28.01
CA LYS A 195 -27.04 -16.11 -27.16
C LYS A 195 -26.95 -15.78 -25.69
N MET A 196 -25.89 -15.11 -25.28
CA MET A 196 -25.65 -14.70 -23.86
C MET A 196 -25.94 -13.23 -23.64
N ALA A 197 -26.15 -12.42 -24.71
CA ALA A 197 -26.32 -10.96 -24.60
C ALA A 197 -27.45 -10.55 -23.64
N ASP A 198 -28.58 -11.27 -23.68
CA ASP A 198 -29.75 -11.00 -22.84
C ASP A 198 -29.76 -11.79 -21.52
N CYS A 199 -28.70 -12.58 -21.22
CA CYS A 199 -28.62 -13.33 -19.99
C CYS A 199 -28.41 -12.39 -18.80
N GLN A 200 -29.15 -12.60 -17.71
CA GLN A 200 -28.97 -11.88 -16.46
C GLN A 200 -27.60 -12.19 -15.81
N THR A 201 -27.06 -13.39 -16.08
CA THR A 201 -25.72 -13.76 -15.62
C THR A 201 -24.68 -13.25 -16.62
N ARG A 202 -23.76 -12.42 -16.14
CA ARG A 202 -22.59 -11.98 -16.91
C ARG A 202 -21.37 -12.78 -16.52
N ILE A 203 -20.55 -13.15 -17.50
CA ILE A 203 -19.35 -13.96 -17.30
C ILE A 203 -18.19 -13.32 -18.07
N ASP A 204 -17.19 -12.87 -17.29
CA ASP A 204 -15.92 -12.41 -17.83
C ASP A 204 -14.85 -13.46 -17.52
N ILE A 205 -14.00 -13.76 -18.48
CA ILE A 205 -12.81 -14.58 -18.28
C ILE A 205 -11.58 -13.82 -18.75
N GLY A 206 -10.44 -14.07 -18.15
CA GLY A 206 -9.22 -13.40 -18.56
C GLY A 206 -7.97 -14.21 -18.26
N GLY A 207 -6.90 -13.81 -18.93
CA GLY A 207 -5.58 -14.41 -18.73
C GLY A 207 -4.47 -13.41 -18.90
N SER A 208 -3.44 -13.55 -18.09
CA SER A 208 -2.29 -12.64 -18.05
C SER A 208 -1.00 -13.43 -18.13
N PHE A 209 0.01 -12.84 -18.75
CA PHE A 209 1.39 -13.31 -18.69
C PHE A 209 2.32 -12.13 -18.47
N VAL A 210 3.22 -12.25 -17.50
CA VAL A 210 4.24 -11.24 -17.19
C VAL A 210 5.59 -11.89 -17.09
N SER A 211 6.62 -11.29 -17.64
CA SER A 211 7.99 -11.75 -17.48
C SER A 211 8.93 -10.60 -17.16
N LYS A 212 9.94 -10.90 -16.36
CA LYS A 212 11.09 -10.00 -16.17
C LYS A 212 12.32 -10.59 -16.83
N TYR A 213 13.16 -9.73 -17.39
CA TYR A 213 14.53 -10.05 -17.77
C TYR A 213 15.50 -9.17 -16.98
N GLU A 214 16.35 -9.77 -16.17
CA GLU A 214 17.37 -9.10 -15.37
C GLU A 214 18.73 -9.73 -15.65
N LYS A 215 19.76 -8.92 -15.85
CA LYS A 215 21.13 -9.41 -15.84
C LYS A 215 21.53 -9.66 -14.38
N VAL A 216 21.35 -10.88 -13.93
CA VAL A 216 21.55 -11.21 -12.51
C VAL A 216 23.01 -11.10 -12.09
N PRO A 217 23.28 -10.60 -10.88
CA PRO A 217 24.63 -10.57 -10.34
C PRO A 217 25.10 -12.01 -10.02
N LYS A 218 26.41 -12.22 -10.03
CA LYS A 218 26.97 -13.45 -9.50
C LYS A 218 26.82 -13.46 -7.98
N VAL A 219 26.11 -14.47 -7.45
CA VAL A 219 25.98 -14.70 -6.02
C VAL A 219 26.85 -15.91 -5.65
N THR A 220 27.86 -15.68 -4.82
CA THR A 220 28.80 -16.71 -4.40
C THR A 220 28.79 -16.89 -2.90
N TYR A 221 28.95 -18.11 -2.47
CA TYR A 221 29.17 -18.48 -1.07
C TYR A 221 30.54 -19.10 -0.92
N VAL A 222 31.31 -18.64 0.05
CA VAL A 222 32.61 -19.18 0.41
C VAL A 222 32.44 -20.04 1.64
N VAL A 223 32.88 -21.29 1.55
CA VAL A 223 32.87 -22.23 2.68
C VAL A 223 34.30 -22.56 3.05
N ASP A 224 34.66 -22.24 4.27
CA ASP A 224 35.91 -22.64 4.87
C ASP A 224 35.73 -24.03 5.49
N SER A 225 36.40 -25.00 4.97
CA SER A 225 36.47 -26.36 5.54
C SER A 225 37.85 -26.63 6.10
N LYS A 226 37.89 -27.08 7.36
CA LYS A 226 39.10 -27.54 8.00
C LYS A 226 39.25 -29.03 7.74
N TYR A 227 40.43 -29.45 7.38
CA TYR A 227 40.78 -30.85 7.29
C TYR A 227 42.17 -31.08 7.85
N PHE A 228 42.45 -32.29 8.33
CA PHE A 228 43.71 -32.66 8.95
C PHE A 228 44.45 -33.64 8.07
N ILE A 229 45.74 -33.40 7.79
CA ILE A 229 46.69 -34.30 7.20
C ILE A 229 47.86 -34.41 8.17
N ASP A 230 48.18 -35.60 8.63
CA ASP A 230 49.27 -35.90 9.59
C ASP A 230 49.22 -35.02 10.85
N SER A 231 48.00 -34.80 11.41
CA SER A 231 47.72 -33.96 12.56
C SER A 231 47.93 -32.44 12.35
N VAL A 232 48.19 -32.01 11.11
CA VAL A 232 48.28 -30.60 10.74
C VAL A 232 46.92 -30.14 10.20
N GLU A 233 46.40 -29.04 10.76
CA GLU A 233 45.16 -28.42 10.31
C GLU A 233 45.37 -27.62 9.02
N TRP A 234 44.58 -27.91 8.00
CA TRP A 234 44.56 -27.24 6.73
C TRP A 234 43.20 -26.59 6.49
N ASN A 235 43.17 -25.35 5.94
CA ASN A 235 41.97 -24.67 5.54
C ASN A 235 41.79 -24.75 4.02
N LYS A 236 40.61 -25.20 3.59
CA LYS A 236 40.21 -25.19 2.18
C LYS A 236 39.01 -24.24 1.99
N GLN A 237 39.18 -23.27 1.16
CA GLN A 237 38.07 -22.43 0.71
C GLN A 237 37.44 -23.03 -0.55
N THR A 238 36.12 -23.24 -0.50
CA THR A 238 35.37 -23.70 -1.67
C THR A 238 34.32 -22.60 -1.99
N VAL A 239 34.37 -22.10 -3.24
CA VAL A 239 33.44 -21.08 -3.71
C VAL A 239 32.31 -21.76 -4.47
N TYR A 240 31.08 -21.52 -4.05
CA TYR A 240 29.86 -21.99 -4.70
C TYR A 240 29.14 -20.82 -5.34
N GLU A 241 28.78 -20.92 -6.62
CA GLU A 241 28.02 -19.91 -7.36
C GLU A 241 26.58 -20.38 -7.54
N LEU A 242 25.61 -19.54 -7.16
CA LEU A 242 24.19 -19.78 -7.44
C LEU A 242 23.88 -19.48 -8.91
N LYS A 243 23.27 -20.43 -9.61
CA LYS A 243 22.81 -20.27 -11.01
C LYS A 243 21.45 -19.58 -11.04
N LEU A 244 21.43 -18.27 -10.90
CA LEU A 244 20.20 -17.47 -10.89
C LEU A 244 19.62 -17.31 -12.31
N PRO A 245 18.27 -17.40 -12.49
CA PRO A 245 17.65 -17.23 -13.79
C PRO A 245 17.61 -15.75 -14.19
N ASN A 246 18.06 -15.44 -15.42
CA ASN A 246 17.90 -14.09 -15.99
C ASN A 246 16.46 -13.76 -16.39
N ASN A 247 15.67 -14.79 -16.73
CA ASN A 247 14.26 -14.65 -17.09
C ASN A 247 13.38 -15.39 -16.09
N VAL A 248 12.36 -14.69 -15.59
CA VAL A 248 11.33 -15.26 -14.74
C VAL A 248 9.98 -14.85 -15.31
N GLY A 249 9.10 -15.85 -15.51
CA GLY A 249 7.73 -15.64 -15.98
C GLY A 249 6.70 -15.95 -14.90
N SER A 250 5.57 -15.25 -14.95
CA SER A 250 4.38 -15.49 -14.14
C SER A 250 3.15 -15.39 -15.01
N TRP A 251 2.17 -16.25 -14.81
CA TRP A 251 0.91 -16.22 -15.53
C TRP A 251 -0.27 -16.28 -14.55
N ALA A 252 -1.42 -15.77 -14.98
CA ALA A 252 -2.67 -15.87 -14.23
C ALA A 252 -3.84 -16.19 -15.16
N ALA A 253 -4.86 -16.85 -14.60
CA ALA A 253 -6.17 -17.01 -15.21
C ALA A 253 -7.25 -16.58 -14.22
N ARG A 254 -8.28 -15.88 -14.70
CA ARG A 254 -9.35 -15.32 -13.88
C ARG A 254 -10.73 -15.52 -14.46
N VAL A 255 -11.71 -15.57 -13.58
CA VAL A 255 -13.12 -15.57 -13.91
C VAL A 255 -13.86 -14.59 -13.01
N ASN A 256 -14.79 -13.84 -13.60
CA ASN A 256 -15.73 -12.99 -12.88
C ASN A 256 -17.16 -13.35 -13.32
N ILE A 257 -18.03 -13.67 -12.36
CA ILE A 257 -19.42 -14.05 -12.61
C ILE A 257 -20.31 -13.13 -11.80
N SER A 258 -21.21 -12.41 -12.47
CA SER A 258 -22.19 -11.56 -11.81
C SER A 258 -23.62 -11.92 -12.20
N ASN A 259 -24.53 -11.91 -11.21
CA ASN A 259 -25.96 -12.12 -11.44
C ASN A 259 -26.77 -11.31 -10.41
N GLY A 260 -27.46 -10.28 -10.87
CA GLY A 260 -28.19 -9.36 -10.02
C GLY A 260 -27.29 -8.74 -8.95
N GLY A 261 -27.56 -9.03 -7.69
CA GLY A 261 -26.74 -8.55 -6.56
C GLY A 261 -25.55 -9.41 -6.19
N LEU A 262 -25.33 -10.55 -6.85
CA LEU A 262 -24.24 -11.49 -6.58
C LEU A 262 -23.08 -11.25 -7.55
N ASN A 263 -21.85 -11.20 -7.04
CA ASN A 263 -20.63 -11.18 -7.83
C ASN A 263 -19.62 -12.17 -7.22
N PHE A 264 -19.09 -13.04 -8.06
CA PHE A 264 -18.01 -13.98 -7.72
C PHE A 264 -16.82 -13.70 -8.60
N TYR A 265 -15.64 -13.49 -8.01
CA TYR A 265 -14.37 -13.36 -8.70
C TYR A 265 -13.39 -14.40 -8.18
N SER A 266 -12.61 -14.99 -9.07
CA SER A 266 -11.50 -15.88 -8.70
C SER A 266 -10.35 -15.73 -9.70
N GLU A 267 -9.12 -15.68 -9.18
CA GLU A 267 -7.89 -15.60 -9.96
C GLU A 267 -6.85 -16.54 -9.37
N TYR A 268 -6.27 -17.37 -10.24
CA TYR A 268 -5.15 -18.24 -9.94
C TYR A 268 -3.90 -17.77 -10.69
N ALA A 269 -2.76 -17.74 -10.01
CA ALA A 269 -1.49 -17.35 -10.61
C ALA A 269 -0.37 -18.34 -10.26
N GLU A 270 0.54 -18.54 -11.21
CA GLU A 270 1.77 -19.31 -11.01
C GLU A 270 2.98 -18.51 -11.51
N LYS A 271 4.07 -18.54 -10.75
CA LYS A 271 5.36 -17.94 -11.07
C LYS A 271 6.42 -19.05 -11.18
N SER A 272 7.26 -18.99 -12.20
CA SER A 272 8.43 -19.88 -12.34
C SER A 272 9.41 -19.68 -11.18
N ASN A 273 10.41 -20.59 -11.08
CA ASN A 273 11.44 -20.48 -10.04
C ASN A 273 12.11 -19.10 -10.10
N ASP A 274 12.07 -18.39 -8.98
CA ASP A 274 12.60 -17.05 -8.82
C ASP A 274 13.35 -16.92 -7.48
N PRO A 275 14.55 -17.55 -7.37
CA PRO A 275 15.36 -17.39 -6.18
C PRO A 275 15.78 -15.92 -6.05
N ASN A 276 15.36 -15.25 -4.98
CA ASN A 276 15.62 -13.84 -4.72
C ASN A 276 15.92 -13.61 -3.23
N ALA A 277 16.32 -12.40 -2.88
CA ALA A 277 16.68 -12.08 -1.50
C ALA A 277 15.49 -12.21 -0.54
N THR A 278 14.26 -11.92 -0.99
CA THR A 278 13.06 -11.98 -0.15
C THR A 278 12.66 -13.41 0.23
N ASN A 279 12.88 -14.40 -0.67
CA ASN A 279 12.53 -15.80 -0.39
C ASN A 279 13.73 -16.65 0.08
N GLY A 280 14.85 -16.01 0.45
CA GLY A 280 16.05 -16.72 0.88
C GLY A 280 16.73 -17.52 -0.24
N GLN A 281 16.57 -17.09 -1.49
CA GLN A 281 17.23 -17.67 -2.67
C GLN A 281 16.91 -19.16 -2.91
N ILE A 282 15.65 -19.56 -2.65
CA ILE A 282 15.17 -20.93 -2.93
C ILE A 282 14.69 -21.07 -4.38
N TYR A 283 14.95 -22.25 -4.97
CA TYR A 283 14.51 -22.61 -6.32
C TYR A 283 13.13 -23.27 -6.26
N LYS A 284 12.11 -22.45 -5.99
CA LYS A 284 10.73 -22.90 -5.85
C LYS A 284 9.81 -22.05 -6.74
N LYS A 285 8.85 -22.71 -7.38
CA LYS A 285 7.74 -22.02 -8.06
C LYS A 285 6.90 -21.23 -7.04
N GLY A 286 6.33 -20.12 -7.49
CA GLY A 286 5.33 -19.38 -6.72
C GLY A 286 3.93 -19.76 -7.18
N THR A 287 2.96 -19.74 -6.24
CA THR A 287 1.55 -19.99 -6.55
C THR A 287 0.67 -19.10 -5.69
N ALA A 288 -0.37 -18.52 -6.29
CA ALA A 288 -1.38 -17.75 -5.57
C ALA A 288 -2.78 -18.06 -6.06
N LEU A 289 -3.73 -18.04 -5.14
CA LEU A 289 -5.17 -18.00 -5.41
C LEU A 289 -5.76 -16.84 -4.64
N TYR A 290 -6.56 -16.03 -5.32
CA TYR A 290 -7.44 -15.03 -4.71
C TYR A 290 -8.86 -15.27 -5.18
N SER A 291 -9.83 -15.30 -4.25
CA SER A 291 -11.24 -15.41 -4.58
C SER A 291 -12.07 -14.49 -3.70
N SER A 292 -13.11 -13.89 -4.26
CA SER A 292 -14.06 -13.06 -3.53
C SER A 292 -15.49 -13.33 -3.98
N LEU A 293 -16.41 -13.22 -3.03
CA LEU A 293 -17.85 -13.31 -3.23
C LEU A 293 -18.51 -12.11 -2.59
N ALA A 294 -19.19 -11.30 -3.37
CA ALA A 294 -19.97 -10.17 -2.90
C ALA A 294 -21.46 -10.40 -3.19
N TYR A 295 -22.30 -10.12 -2.20
CA TYR A 295 -23.75 -10.09 -2.37
C TYR A 295 -24.29 -8.79 -1.84
N SER A 296 -25.08 -8.09 -2.63
CA SER A 296 -25.72 -6.85 -2.20
C SER A 296 -27.19 -6.79 -2.58
N THR A 297 -28.00 -6.39 -1.60
CA THR A 297 -29.42 -6.09 -1.81
C THR A 297 -29.80 -4.90 -0.92
N LYS A 298 -31.04 -4.41 -1.03
CA LYS A 298 -31.50 -3.25 -0.27
C LYS A 298 -31.33 -3.45 1.24
N GLY A 299 -30.30 -2.81 1.81
CA GLY A 299 -30.02 -2.81 3.24
C GLY A 299 -29.20 -4.01 3.74
N LEU A 300 -28.69 -4.86 2.86
CA LEU A 300 -27.75 -5.94 3.19
C LEU A 300 -26.62 -5.99 2.17
N GLY A 301 -25.39 -5.94 2.64
CA GLY A 301 -24.19 -6.25 1.91
C GLY A 301 -23.44 -7.38 2.60
N VAL A 302 -22.95 -8.34 1.84
CA VAL A 302 -22.07 -9.43 2.32
C VAL A 302 -20.87 -9.50 1.40
N PHE A 303 -19.68 -9.51 1.98
CA PHE A 303 -18.42 -9.68 1.27
C PHE A 303 -17.60 -10.77 1.95
N LEU A 304 -17.16 -11.74 1.16
CA LEU A 304 -16.25 -12.79 1.58
C LEU A 304 -15.05 -12.77 0.64
N SER A 305 -13.85 -12.91 1.17
CA SER A 305 -12.66 -13.09 0.37
C SER A 305 -11.69 -14.06 1.01
N THR A 306 -10.95 -14.76 0.17
CA THR A 306 -9.88 -15.67 0.61
C THR A 306 -8.69 -15.56 -0.33
N LYS A 307 -7.51 -15.76 0.22
CA LYS A 307 -6.28 -15.90 -0.56
C LYS A 307 -5.41 -17.01 0.01
N TRP A 308 -4.66 -17.62 -0.88
CA TRP A 308 -3.60 -18.55 -0.54
C TRP A 308 -2.38 -18.22 -1.37
N ILE A 309 -1.23 -18.04 -0.72
CA ILE A 309 0.00 -17.58 -1.33
C ILE A 309 1.14 -18.51 -0.91
N ASP A 310 1.94 -18.94 -1.86
CA ASP A 310 3.19 -19.65 -1.66
C ASP A 310 4.27 -19.07 -2.58
N ASN A 311 5.34 -18.49 -2.01
CA ASN A 311 6.53 -18.03 -2.72
C ASN A 311 6.26 -17.06 -3.90
N MET A 312 5.35 -16.08 -3.71
CA MET A 312 4.91 -15.16 -4.77
C MET A 312 5.61 -13.80 -4.77
N SER A 313 6.67 -13.60 -4.00
CA SER A 313 7.50 -12.39 -4.16
C SER A 313 8.08 -12.34 -5.58
N PHE A 314 7.73 -11.30 -6.35
CA PHE A 314 8.13 -11.13 -7.74
C PHE A 314 8.64 -9.69 -7.94
N LYS A 315 9.96 -9.55 -8.09
CA LYS A 315 10.66 -8.26 -8.12
C LYS A 315 11.47 -8.10 -9.40
N SER A 316 11.57 -6.87 -9.90
CA SER A 316 12.40 -6.58 -11.06
C SER A 316 13.91 -6.51 -10.73
N LYS A 317 14.28 -6.53 -9.43
CA LYS A 317 15.66 -6.65 -8.96
C LYS A 317 15.74 -7.72 -7.88
N ILE A 318 16.50 -8.78 -8.18
CA ILE A 318 16.57 -10.00 -7.37
C ILE A 318 17.15 -9.77 -5.96
N THR A 319 17.96 -8.72 -5.79
CA THR A 319 18.62 -8.38 -4.52
C THR A 319 17.81 -7.39 -3.66
N GLU A 320 16.67 -6.91 -4.14
CA GLU A 320 15.89 -5.89 -3.41
C GLU A 320 15.08 -6.50 -2.26
N THR A 321 15.27 -5.96 -1.05
CA THR A 321 14.60 -6.38 0.19
C THR A 321 13.96 -5.23 0.96
N GLY A 322 14.00 -4.00 0.41
CA GLY A 322 13.54 -2.78 1.10
C GLY A 322 12.08 -2.84 1.57
N THR A 323 11.79 -2.04 2.59
CA THR A 323 10.44 -1.78 3.11
C THR A 323 10.19 -0.26 3.05
N PRO A 324 9.24 0.23 2.20
CA PRO A 324 8.34 -0.53 1.32
C PRO A 324 9.09 -1.24 0.18
N PRO A 325 8.52 -2.33 -0.38
CA PRO A 325 9.15 -3.13 -1.43
C PRO A 325 9.07 -2.43 -2.80
N MET A 326 10.01 -1.53 -3.09
CA MET A 326 9.96 -0.58 -4.21
C MET A 326 9.87 -1.21 -5.60
N LEU A 327 10.44 -2.37 -5.81
CA LEU A 327 10.56 -3.03 -7.11
C LEU A 327 9.68 -4.28 -7.25
N ASP A 328 8.59 -4.37 -6.48
CA ASP A 328 7.60 -5.43 -6.68
C ASP A 328 6.89 -5.23 -8.03
N ILE A 329 6.87 -6.29 -8.84
CA ILE A 329 6.14 -6.35 -10.11
C ILE A 329 4.67 -6.66 -9.84
N ASN A 330 4.41 -7.57 -8.90
CA ASN A 330 3.07 -7.99 -8.52
C ASN A 330 2.58 -7.32 -7.22
N TYR A 331 1.31 -7.48 -6.95
CA TYR A 331 0.66 -7.04 -5.72
C TYR A 331 -0.15 -8.19 -5.14
N LEU A 332 0.04 -8.43 -3.86
CA LEU A 332 -0.67 -9.47 -3.13
C LEU A 332 -1.65 -8.81 -2.16
N PRO A 333 -2.96 -8.77 -2.46
CA PRO A 333 -3.94 -8.02 -1.70
C PRO A 333 -3.92 -8.39 -0.21
N ALA A 334 -3.97 -7.39 0.67
CA ALA A 334 -4.21 -7.64 2.08
C ALA A 334 -5.64 -8.19 2.28
N ILE A 335 -5.77 -9.22 3.10
CA ILE A 335 -7.07 -9.72 3.55
C ILE A 335 -7.29 -9.25 4.99
N SER A 336 -7.44 -7.94 5.13
CA SER A 336 -7.78 -7.29 6.39
C SER A 336 -8.47 -5.97 6.08
N LYS A 337 -9.35 -5.56 6.98
CA LYS A 337 -9.97 -4.24 6.90
C LYS A 337 -8.98 -3.19 7.36
N GLU A 338 -8.79 -2.14 6.57
CA GLU A 338 -8.07 -0.95 7.00
C GLU A 338 -8.93 -0.13 7.96
N HIS A 339 -8.33 0.28 9.08
CA HIS A 339 -9.03 1.03 10.12
C HIS A 339 -8.70 2.52 10.04
N GLN A 340 -9.73 3.36 10.14
CA GLN A 340 -9.59 4.83 10.17
C GLN A 340 -9.26 5.37 11.56
N TYR A 341 -9.53 4.59 12.62
CA TYR A 341 -9.29 4.98 14.00
C TYR A 341 -7.87 4.64 14.41
N SER A 342 -7.16 5.61 15.01
CA SER A 342 -5.72 5.53 15.24
C SER A 342 -5.29 4.35 16.10
N LEU A 343 -6.03 4.04 17.18
CA LEU A 343 -5.71 2.89 18.03
C LEU A 343 -6.12 1.56 17.40
N ALA A 344 -7.19 1.52 16.59
CA ALA A 344 -7.54 0.33 15.82
C ALA A 344 -6.53 0.05 14.68
N ALA A 345 -5.84 1.08 14.20
CA ALA A 345 -4.77 0.99 13.22
C ALA A 345 -3.35 0.87 13.84
N LEU A 346 -3.25 0.67 15.16
CA LEU A 346 -1.94 0.57 15.83
C LEU A 346 -1.17 -0.68 15.39
N TYR A 347 -1.88 -1.78 15.13
CA TYR A 347 -1.35 -3.07 14.71
C TYR A 347 -1.83 -3.42 13.28
N PRO A 348 -1.27 -2.75 12.25
CA PRO A 348 -1.72 -2.94 10.86
C PRO A 348 -1.12 -4.21 10.27
N TYR A 349 -1.90 -4.92 9.45
CA TYR A 349 -1.44 -6.16 8.85
C TYR A 349 -0.68 -5.92 7.54
N ALA A 350 0.51 -6.56 7.40
CA ALA A 350 1.30 -6.63 6.18
C ALA A 350 1.22 -8.04 5.56
N THR A 351 0.98 -8.12 4.25
CA THR A 351 0.93 -9.39 3.50
C THR A 351 2.27 -10.11 3.54
N GLN A 352 2.24 -11.45 3.74
CA GLN A 352 3.42 -12.31 3.79
C GLN A 352 3.60 -13.06 2.45
N PRO A 353 4.45 -12.56 1.52
CA PRO A 353 4.50 -13.04 0.13
C PRO A 353 5.07 -14.46 0.00
N ASN A 354 5.80 -14.95 1.00
CA ASN A 354 6.45 -16.25 0.99
C ASN A 354 5.60 -17.37 1.60
N GLY A 355 4.39 -17.08 2.06
CA GLY A 355 3.47 -18.12 2.54
C GLY A 355 2.39 -17.58 3.46
N GLU A 356 1.17 -17.47 2.94
CA GLU A 356 0.03 -16.95 3.69
C GLU A 356 -1.27 -17.57 3.20
N PHE A 357 -2.10 -18.00 4.14
CA PHE A 357 -3.52 -18.20 3.96
C PHE A 357 -4.27 -17.04 4.63
N GLY A 358 -5.15 -16.38 3.88
CA GLY A 358 -5.97 -15.28 4.38
C GLY A 358 -7.45 -15.51 4.11
N PHE A 359 -8.28 -15.06 5.05
CA PHE A 359 -9.74 -15.04 4.93
C PHE A 359 -10.31 -13.74 5.51
N GLN A 360 -11.27 -13.12 4.82
CA GLN A 360 -12.04 -11.99 5.32
C GLN A 360 -13.53 -12.20 5.04
N GLY A 361 -14.37 -11.90 6.01
CA GLY A 361 -15.82 -11.81 5.86
C GLY A 361 -16.33 -10.50 6.44
N GLN A 362 -17.19 -9.79 5.69
CA GLN A 362 -17.85 -8.58 6.14
C GLN A 362 -19.36 -8.67 5.86
N ILE A 363 -20.16 -8.22 6.82
CA ILE A 363 -21.61 -8.07 6.70
C ILE A 363 -21.96 -6.63 7.06
N ASP A 364 -22.59 -5.93 6.13
CA ASP A 364 -23.17 -4.61 6.32
C ASP A 364 -24.69 -4.73 6.30
N TYR A 365 -25.34 -4.34 7.40
CA TYR A 365 -26.79 -4.42 7.52
C TYR A 365 -27.39 -3.09 7.94
N LYS A 366 -28.38 -2.61 7.20
CA LYS A 366 -29.12 -1.39 7.52
C LYS A 366 -30.49 -1.70 8.11
N ILE A 367 -30.64 -1.53 9.41
CA ILE A 367 -31.92 -1.61 10.11
C ILE A 367 -32.85 -0.54 9.57
N ARG A 368 -34.05 -0.93 9.19
CA ARG A 368 -35.05 -0.07 8.56
C ARG A 368 -35.47 1.08 9.45
N LYS A 369 -35.73 2.25 8.82
CA LYS A 369 -36.36 3.41 9.46
C LYS A 369 -37.72 3.02 10.04
N GLY A 370 -38.12 3.68 11.15
CA GLY A 370 -39.41 3.46 11.80
C GLY A 370 -39.49 2.23 12.72
N THR A 371 -38.42 1.43 12.82
CA THR A 371 -38.34 0.33 13.80
C THR A 371 -37.71 0.81 15.11
N ALA A 372 -37.91 0.03 16.20
CA ALA A 372 -37.37 0.36 17.53
C ALA A 372 -35.82 0.60 17.49
N LEU A 373 -35.06 -0.28 16.84
CA LEU A 373 -33.61 -0.15 16.71
C LEU A 373 -33.20 0.80 15.57
N GLY A 374 -33.97 0.89 14.49
CA GLY A 374 -33.68 1.77 13.36
C GLY A 374 -33.97 3.25 13.64
N GLY A 375 -34.98 3.54 14.44
CA GLY A 375 -35.41 4.90 14.72
C GLY A 375 -35.84 5.66 13.45
N LYS A 376 -35.84 6.99 13.50
CA LYS A 376 -36.29 7.85 12.37
C LYS A 376 -35.39 7.72 11.11
N TYR A 377 -34.09 7.43 11.26
CA TYR A 377 -33.12 7.52 10.15
C TYR A 377 -32.56 6.16 9.70
N GLY A 378 -32.84 5.08 10.45
CA GLY A 378 -32.19 3.80 10.30
C GLY A 378 -30.90 3.72 11.12
N THR A 379 -30.37 2.50 11.28
CA THR A 379 -29.10 2.23 11.95
C THR A 379 -28.31 1.31 11.03
N SER A 380 -27.05 1.62 10.74
CA SER A 380 -26.16 0.73 9.99
C SER A 380 -25.29 -0.06 10.95
N LEU A 381 -25.17 -1.35 10.70
CA LEU A 381 -24.32 -2.28 11.43
C LEU A 381 -23.30 -2.86 10.47
N THR A 382 -22.04 -2.88 10.86
CA THR A 382 -20.97 -3.56 10.12
C THR A 382 -20.32 -4.56 11.06
N LEU A 383 -20.20 -5.80 10.62
CA LEU A 383 -19.44 -6.87 11.27
C LEU A 383 -18.35 -7.32 10.29
N ASN A 384 -17.11 -7.36 10.73
CA ASN A 384 -15.99 -7.87 9.95
C ASN A 384 -15.18 -8.89 10.75
N TYR A 385 -14.71 -9.91 10.07
CA TYR A 385 -13.74 -10.88 10.55
C TYR A 385 -12.64 -11.05 9.53
N SER A 386 -11.38 -10.89 9.96
CA SER A 386 -10.18 -11.10 9.14
C SER A 386 -9.26 -12.10 9.83
N LEU A 387 -8.66 -12.99 9.07
CA LEU A 387 -7.72 -14.02 9.54
C LEU A 387 -6.57 -14.16 8.56
N ALA A 388 -5.33 -14.16 9.06
CA ALA A 388 -4.16 -14.56 8.31
C ALA A 388 -3.35 -15.60 9.09
N LYS A 389 -2.91 -16.66 8.42
CA LYS A 389 -2.13 -17.77 8.97
C LYS A 389 -1.01 -18.16 8.01
N SER A 390 -0.02 -18.90 8.53
CA SER A 390 0.96 -19.58 7.71
C SER A 390 0.32 -20.62 6.79
N ILE A 391 1.04 -21.03 5.76
CA ILE A 391 0.79 -22.27 5.02
C ILE A 391 1.66 -23.39 5.61
N LYS A 392 1.22 -24.65 5.42
CA LYS A 392 2.03 -25.80 5.88
C LYS A 392 3.22 -25.98 4.93
N LYS A 393 4.43 -26.01 5.50
CA LYS A 393 5.70 -26.18 4.78
C LYS A 393 6.45 -27.37 5.35
N ASP A 394 6.75 -28.35 4.50
CA ASP A 394 7.55 -29.52 4.85
C ASP A 394 8.95 -29.35 4.23
N THR A 395 9.99 -29.20 5.03
CA THR A 395 11.38 -29.03 4.56
C THR A 395 11.81 -30.22 3.69
N VAL A 396 12.35 -29.92 2.50
CA VAL A 396 12.82 -30.94 1.55
C VAL A 396 14.34 -31.10 1.58
N ALA A 397 15.04 -29.97 1.61
CA ALA A 397 16.49 -29.95 1.56
C ALA A 397 17.03 -28.74 2.33
N ILE A 398 18.15 -29.00 3.00
CA ILE A 398 18.97 -27.96 3.62
C ILE A 398 20.31 -27.98 2.91
N SER A 399 20.81 -26.81 2.54
CA SER A 399 22.15 -26.69 1.96
C SER A 399 23.20 -27.07 2.99
N PRO A 400 24.08 -28.03 2.71
CA PRO A 400 25.18 -28.37 3.62
C PRO A 400 26.20 -27.22 3.73
N ILE A 401 26.12 -26.23 2.82
CA ILE A 401 27.04 -25.11 2.73
C ILE A 401 26.63 -24.01 3.68
N THR A 402 25.33 -23.60 3.63
CA THR A 402 24.81 -22.46 4.37
C THR A 402 23.99 -22.87 5.60
N ASN A 403 23.79 -24.15 5.80
CA ASN A 403 22.90 -24.73 6.82
C ASN A 403 21.49 -24.09 6.78
N SER A 404 21.03 -23.78 5.57
CA SER A 404 19.75 -23.09 5.30
C SER A 404 19.13 -23.61 4.00
N TRP A 405 18.01 -23.03 3.56
CA TRP A 405 17.36 -23.38 2.30
C TRP A 405 18.02 -22.76 1.05
N VAL A 406 18.99 -21.87 1.23
CA VAL A 406 19.68 -21.18 0.12
C VAL A 406 20.20 -22.15 -0.93
N GLY A 407 19.89 -21.91 -2.20
CA GLY A 407 20.35 -22.73 -3.32
C GLY A 407 19.67 -24.09 -3.44
N THR A 408 18.64 -24.37 -2.66
CA THR A 408 17.88 -25.63 -2.67
C THR A 408 16.42 -25.40 -3.10
N GLN A 409 15.62 -26.47 -3.14
CA GLN A 409 14.15 -26.35 -3.33
C GLN A 409 13.43 -25.86 -2.07
N GLY A 410 14.11 -25.76 -0.93
CA GLY A 410 13.59 -25.31 0.36
C GLY A 410 12.57 -26.27 0.95
N TYR A 411 11.30 -26.13 0.58
CA TYR A 411 10.19 -26.86 1.16
C TYR A 411 9.15 -27.30 0.11
N LYS A 412 8.34 -28.30 0.47
CA LYS A 412 7.10 -28.66 -0.23
C LYS A 412 5.90 -28.13 0.53
N THR A 413 4.86 -27.80 -0.21
CA THR A 413 3.54 -27.45 0.34
C THR A 413 2.46 -28.03 -0.56
N ASN A 414 1.33 -28.43 0.03
CA ASN A 414 0.14 -28.82 -0.71
C ASN A 414 -0.70 -27.58 -0.97
N PHE A 415 -1.29 -27.49 -2.15
CA PHE A 415 -2.18 -26.40 -2.53
C PHE A 415 -3.33 -26.28 -1.52
N LEU A 416 -3.64 -25.04 -1.10
CA LEU A 416 -4.61 -24.69 -0.08
C LEU A 416 -4.33 -25.23 1.34
N SER A 417 -3.12 -25.74 1.59
CA SER A 417 -2.76 -26.15 2.96
C SER A 417 -2.70 -24.95 3.90
N ILE A 418 -3.18 -25.12 5.13
CA ILE A 418 -3.16 -24.11 6.18
C ILE A 418 -2.22 -24.60 7.27
N GLY A 419 -1.28 -23.74 7.67
CA GLY A 419 -0.36 -24.00 8.78
C GLY A 419 -0.94 -23.59 10.13
N ASP A 420 -0.20 -23.88 11.18
CA ASP A 420 -0.64 -23.65 12.56
C ASP A 420 -0.34 -22.24 13.07
N LEU A 421 0.73 -21.60 12.55
CA LEU A 421 1.14 -20.28 13.00
C LEU A 421 0.14 -19.20 12.56
N LYS A 422 -0.44 -18.55 13.55
CA LYS A 422 -1.33 -17.41 13.33
C LYS A 422 -0.50 -16.14 13.14
N TYR A 423 -0.81 -15.37 12.10
CA TYR A 423 -0.20 -14.08 11.83
C TYR A 423 -1.06 -12.94 12.37
N TYR A 424 -2.35 -13.00 12.05
CA TYR A 424 -3.28 -11.91 12.34
C TYR A 424 -4.70 -12.42 12.51
N THR A 425 -5.47 -11.80 13.41
CA THR A 425 -6.94 -11.85 13.41
C THR A 425 -7.49 -10.49 13.81
N ASP A 426 -8.60 -10.11 13.19
CA ASP A 426 -9.33 -8.90 13.53
C ASP A 426 -10.84 -9.17 13.45
N VAL A 427 -11.50 -9.04 14.57
CA VAL A 427 -12.97 -9.09 14.66
C VAL A 427 -13.43 -7.71 15.04
N ASN A 428 -14.23 -7.07 14.20
CA ASN A 428 -14.74 -5.75 14.54
C ASN A 428 -16.23 -5.59 14.26
N PHE A 429 -16.86 -4.78 15.09
CA PHE A 429 -18.27 -4.45 15.00
C PHE A 429 -18.46 -2.95 15.12
N LEU A 430 -19.18 -2.35 14.16
CA LEU A 430 -19.47 -0.92 14.09
C LEU A 430 -20.98 -0.70 14.04
N ILE A 431 -21.43 0.33 14.75
CA ILE A 431 -22.81 0.83 14.75
C ILE A 431 -22.80 2.28 14.34
N ASP A 432 -23.32 2.60 13.16
CA ASP A 432 -23.52 3.97 12.71
C ASP A 432 -24.96 4.39 12.89
N LYS A 433 -25.18 5.46 13.66
CA LYS A 433 -26.50 5.95 13.96
C LYS A 433 -26.62 7.45 13.78
N LYS A 434 -27.63 7.86 13.03
CA LYS A 434 -28.11 9.23 13.03
C LYS A 434 -29.26 9.38 14.02
N PHE A 435 -29.02 10.05 15.14
CA PHE A 435 -30.01 10.25 16.20
C PHE A 435 -30.99 11.38 15.85
N SER A 436 -30.49 12.44 15.21
CA SER A 436 -31.28 13.59 14.77
C SER A 436 -30.67 14.24 13.54
N ASN A 437 -31.24 15.35 13.03
CA ASN A 437 -30.61 16.13 11.98
C ASN A 437 -29.29 16.77 12.43
N LYS A 438 -29.08 16.91 13.73
CA LYS A 438 -27.89 17.53 14.32
C LYS A 438 -26.89 16.51 14.85
N TRP A 439 -27.34 15.35 15.34
CA TRP A 439 -26.51 14.35 15.99
C TRP A 439 -26.36 13.09 15.15
N LYS A 440 -25.13 12.67 14.95
CA LYS A 440 -24.75 11.32 14.47
C LYS A 440 -23.63 10.75 15.36
N GLY A 441 -23.56 9.43 15.44
CA GLY A 441 -22.47 8.76 16.15
C GLY A 441 -22.14 7.42 15.54
N THR A 442 -20.89 7.03 15.71
CA THR A 442 -20.34 5.69 15.43
C THR A 442 -19.83 5.10 16.73
N PHE A 443 -20.20 3.85 17.00
CA PHE A 443 -19.70 3.05 18.13
C PHE A 443 -19.01 1.83 17.55
N GLY A 444 -17.76 1.60 17.94
CA GLY A 444 -16.93 0.54 17.44
C GLY A 444 -16.34 -0.31 18.55
N TYR A 445 -16.23 -1.61 18.30
CA TYR A 445 -15.44 -2.54 19.11
C TYR A 445 -14.60 -3.41 18.19
N PHE A 446 -13.32 -3.58 18.55
CA PHE A 446 -12.34 -4.34 17.79
C PHE A 446 -11.61 -5.28 18.73
N ASN A 447 -11.43 -6.53 18.30
CA ASN A 447 -10.58 -7.52 18.96
C ASN A 447 -9.54 -7.98 17.96
N GLN A 448 -8.30 -7.65 18.21
CA GLN A 448 -7.17 -7.92 17.32
C GLN A 448 -6.18 -8.89 17.97
N SER A 449 -5.61 -9.77 17.16
CA SER A 449 -4.43 -10.55 17.51
C SER A 449 -3.39 -10.35 16.41
N TYR A 450 -2.18 -9.92 16.79
CA TYR A 450 -1.13 -9.48 15.89
C TYR A 450 0.19 -10.15 16.27
N ASN A 451 0.76 -10.93 15.34
CA ASN A 451 2.07 -11.57 15.55
C ASN A 451 3.18 -10.60 15.14
N LYS A 452 3.75 -9.92 16.13
CA LYS A 452 4.74 -8.87 15.91
C LYS A 452 6.01 -9.40 15.21
N ASN A 453 6.54 -10.54 15.65
CA ASN A 453 7.74 -11.12 15.05
C ASN A 453 7.57 -11.44 13.57
N VAL A 454 6.40 -11.97 13.17
CA VAL A 454 6.13 -12.29 11.77
C VAL A 454 5.97 -11.03 10.92
N ILE A 455 5.18 -10.07 11.41
CA ILE A 455 4.72 -8.93 10.58
C ILE A 455 5.79 -7.83 10.52
N GLU A 456 6.48 -7.57 11.63
CA GLU A 456 7.49 -6.51 11.72
C GLU A 456 8.91 -7.00 11.41
N GLU A 457 9.25 -8.23 11.83
CA GLU A 457 10.61 -8.75 11.78
C GLU A 457 10.82 -9.86 10.74
N GLY A 458 9.74 -10.43 10.19
CA GLY A 458 9.80 -11.55 9.24
C GLY A 458 10.30 -12.87 9.89
N ILE A 459 10.15 -13.00 11.22
CA ILE A 459 10.57 -14.19 11.98
C ILE A 459 9.37 -15.12 12.15
N TYR A 460 9.42 -16.30 11.52
CA TYR A 460 8.30 -17.25 11.43
C TYR A 460 8.34 -18.41 12.44
N ASN A 461 9.33 -18.45 13.31
CA ASN A 461 9.52 -19.53 14.29
C ASN A 461 9.15 -19.13 15.73
N GLU A 462 8.83 -17.88 15.97
CA GLU A 462 8.47 -17.36 17.28
C GLU A 462 7.05 -16.81 17.30
N ASN A 463 6.37 -16.96 18.43
CA ASN A 463 5.01 -16.47 18.62
C ASN A 463 4.99 -15.31 19.61
N ASN A 464 5.20 -14.10 19.09
CA ASN A 464 5.05 -12.85 19.84
C ASN A 464 3.69 -12.22 19.52
N MET A 465 2.64 -12.75 20.16
CA MET A 465 1.25 -12.40 19.86
C MET A 465 0.76 -11.27 20.76
N VAL A 466 0.52 -10.12 20.19
CA VAL A 466 -0.19 -9.01 20.84
C VAL A 466 -1.69 -9.21 20.68
N LYS A 467 -2.44 -9.17 21.78
CA LYS A 467 -3.91 -9.29 21.82
C LYS A 467 -4.48 -7.99 22.34
N ALA A 468 -5.16 -7.25 21.49
CA ALA A 468 -5.72 -5.95 21.82
C ALA A 468 -7.25 -5.95 21.71
N ASN A 469 -7.90 -5.29 22.68
CA ASN A 469 -9.31 -4.94 22.64
C ASN A 469 -9.41 -3.43 22.51
N ILE A 470 -10.16 -2.95 21.52
CA ILE A 470 -10.30 -1.51 21.27
C ILE A 470 -11.78 -1.14 21.26
N ALA A 471 -12.12 -0.06 21.95
CA ALA A 471 -13.45 0.53 21.89
C ALA A 471 -13.35 1.97 21.34
N VAL A 472 -14.33 2.34 20.52
CA VAL A 472 -14.40 3.64 19.86
C VAL A 472 -15.77 4.26 20.03
N VAL A 473 -15.81 5.55 20.36
CA VAL A 473 -16.99 6.39 20.35
C VAL A 473 -16.67 7.65 19.55
N ASP A 474 -17.37 7.86 18.43
CA ASP A 474 -17.23 9.02 17.54
C ASP A 474 -18.58 9.72 17.43
N LEU A 475 -18.69 10.92 17.94
CA LEU A 475 -19.90 11.72 17.99
C LEU A 475 -19.72 13.02 17.19
N THR A 476 -20.65 13.32 16.30
CA THR A 476 -20.68 14.60 15.58
C THR A 476 -21.97 15.34 15.90
N TYR A 477 -21.80 16.62 16.28
CA TYR A 477 -22.89 17.56 16.44
C TYR A 477 -22.83 18.67 15.38
N ARG A 478 -23.92 18.91 14.68
CA ARG A 478 -24.06 19.99 13.68
C ARG A 478 -24.84 21.15 14.28
N PHE A 479 -24.17 22.27 14.50
CA PHE A 479 -24.82 23.52 14.92
C PHE A 479 -25.66 24.10 13.79
N THR A 480 -25.05 24.17 12.59
CA THR A 480 -25.63 24.65 11.33
C THR A 480 -25.19 23.71 10.19
N PRO A 481 -25.71 23.82 8.97
CA PRO A 481 -25.21 23.05 7.83
C PRO A 481 -23.70 23.19 7.58
N SER A 482 -23.11 24.35 7.95
CA SER A 482 -21.69 24.66 7.75
C SER A 482 -20.82 24.52 9.00
N LYS A 483 -21.40 24.39 10.20
CA LYS A 483 -20.63 24.33 11.46
C LYS A 483 -20.90 23.03 12.19
N SER A 484 -19.84 22.29 12.48
CA SER A 484 -19.93 21.02 13.22
C SER A 484 -18.80 20.85 14.22
N PHE A 485 -19.09 20.11 15.27
CA PHE A 485 -18.15 19.67 16.28
C PHE A 485 -18.12 18.14 16.28
N ARG A 486 -16.92 17.54 16.34
CA ARG A 486 -16.71 16.10 16.44
C ARG A 486 -15.88 15.81 17.68
N LEU A 487 -16.33 14.83 18.44
CA LEU A 487 -15.61 14.22 19.54
C LEU A 487 -15.41 12.76 19.18
N GLU A 488 -14.15 12.32 19.15
CA GLU A 488 -13.79 10.91 19.03
C GLU A 488 -12.97 10.52 20.25
N THR A 489 -13.34 9.40 20.85
CA THR A 489 -12.59 8.79 21.96
C THR A 489 -12.36 7.32 21.65
N GLN A 490 -11.14 6.84 21.95
CA GLN A 490 -10.74 5.46 21.76
C GLN A 490 -10.00 4.96 22.99
N GLY A 491 -10.25 3.72 23.40
CA GLY A 491 -9.46 3.01 24.40
C GLY A 491 -8.94 1.70 23.83
N LEU A 492 -7.66 1.39 24.02
CA LEU A 492 -7.05 0.12 23.69
C LEU A 492 -6.49 -0.53 24.96
N TRP A 493 -6.81 -1.80 25.14
CA TRP A 493 -6.38 -2.59 26.29
C TRP A 493 -5.64 -3.84 25.81
N THR A 494 -4.40 -3.99 26.28
CA THR A 494 -3.52 -5.13 26.03
C THR A 494 -2.55 -5.34 27.19
N LYS A 495 -2.13 -6.59 27.40
CA LYS A 495 -1.08 -6.93 28.38
C LYS A 495 0.31 -7.07 27.76
N GLU A 496 0.35 -6.98 26.44
CA GLU A 496 1.55 -7.19 25.63
C GLU A 496 2.04 -5.86 25.05
N ASP A 497 3.24 -5.88 24.44
CA ASP A 497 3.90 -4.75 23.75
C ASP A 497 3.97 -3.47 24.59
N LYS A 498 3.37 -2.40 24.13
CA LYS A 498 3.40 -1.07 24.78
C LYS A 498 2.27 -0.86 25.81
N GLY A 499 1.44 -1.90 26.08
CA GLY A 499 0.35 -1.81 27.06
C GLY A 499 -0.82 -0.94 26.61
N ASP A 500 -1.58 -0.42 27.56
CA ASP A 500 -2.86 0.26 27.35
C ASP A 500 -2.71 1.70 26.82
N TRP A 501 -3.71 2.11 26.01
CA TRP A 501 -3.77 3.45 25.40
C TRP A 501 -5.14 4.09 25.53
N LEU A 502 -5.15 5.40 25.61
CA LEU A 502 -6.34 6.25 25.49
C LEU A 502 -6.09 7.29 24.40
N SER A 503 -7.05 7.49 23.49
CA SER A 503 -6.97 8.54 22.47
C SER A 503 -8.24 9.40 22.51
N MET A 504 -8.06 10.70 22.31
CA MET A 504 -9.13 11.68 22.20
C MET A 504 -8.84 12.66 21.07
N LEU A 505 -9.86 12.93 20.21
CA LEU A 505 -9.82 13.95 19.18
C LEU A 505 -11.03 14.86 19.32
N LEU A 506 -10.79 16.16 19.33
CA LEU A 506 -11.80 17.22 19.23
C LEU A 506 -11.59 17.96 17.90
N GLU A 507 -12.62 18.06 17.09
CA GLU A 507 -12.57 18.75 15.80
C GLU A 507 -13.72 19.74 15.67
N TYR A 508 -13.42 20.96 15.23
CA TYR A 508 -14.41 21.97 14.92
C TYR A 508 -14.26 22.45 13.47
N ASN A 509 -15.33 22.29 12.71
CA ASN A 509 -15.37 22.61 11.29
C ASN A 509 -16.27 23.82 11.03
N ILE A 510 -15.77 24.77 10.25
CA ILE A 510 -16.52 25.88 9.63
C ILE A 510 -16.39 25.68 8.10
N SER A 511 -17.23 24.79 7.57
CA SER A 511 -17.17 24.38 6.17
C SER A 511 -17.63 25.51 5.23
N PRO A 512 -16.96 25.72 4.07
CA PRO A 512 -15.79 24.93 3.58
C PRO A 512 -14.44 25.48 4.03
N THR A 513 -14.38 26.56 4.80
CA THR A 513 -13.22 27.45 4.91
C THR A 513 -12.21 27.02 5.98
N TRP A 514 -12.67 26.71 7.20
CA TRP A 514 -11.80 26.44 8.35
C TRP A 514 -12.06 25.09 8.99
N PHE A 515 -10.97 24.44 9.44
CA PHE A 515 -11.06 23.39 10.43
C PHE A 515 -10.03 23.59 11.54
N PHE A 516 -10.35 23.14 12.75
CA PHE A 516 -9.48 23.13 13.92
C PHE A 516 -9.58 21.76 14.57
N ALA A 517 -8.45 21.19 14.97
CA ALA A 517 -8.41 19.91 15.65
C ALA A 517 -7.39 19.93 16.78
N ILE A 518 -7.73 19.26 17.88
CA ILE A 518 -6.82 18.96 18.99
C ILE A 518 -6.96 17.46 19.25
N SER A 519 -5.85 16.74 19.32
CA SER A 519 -5.84 15.34 19.68
C SER A 519 -4.73 15.02 20.67
N ASP A 520 -4.95 13.97 21.45
CA ASP A 520 -3.96 13.37 22.33
C ASP A 520 -4.10 11.84 22.30
N GLU A 521 -2.99 11.14 22.19
CA GLU A 521 -2.88 9.71 22.40
C GLU A 521 -1.97 9.46 23.60
N TYR A 522 -2.50 8.88 24.67
CA TYR A 522 -1.76 8.65 25.91
C TYR A 522 -1.51 7.16 26.12
N ASN A 523 -0.24 6.76 26.14
CA ASN A 523 0.18 5.40 26.44
C ASN A 523 0.32 5.18 27.96
N TYR A 524 -0.78 5.19 28.68
CA TYR A 524 -0.79 5.12 30.15
C TYR A 524 -0.39 3.75 30.71
N GLY A 525 -0.55 2.68 29.91
CA GLY A 525 -0.23 1.31 30.30
C GLY A 525 1.17 0.84 29.90
N ASN A 526 2.04 1.73 29.43
CA ASN A 526 3.41 1.33 29.05
C ASN A 526 4.14 0.68 30.23
N PRO A 527 4.81 -0.48 30.02
CA PRO A 527 5.60 -1.13 31.08
C PRO A 527 6.74 -0.26 31.64
N SER A 528 7.28 0.67 30.84
CA SER A 528 8.28 1.66 31.26
C SER A 528 7.59 2.98 31.60
N ASP A 529 7.76 3.47 32.84
CA ASP A 529 7.14 4.73 33.25
C ASP A 529 7.62 5.93 32.42
N ASP A 530 8.86 5.93 31.96
CA ASP A 530 9.44 6.99 31.12
C ASP A 530 8.82 7.03 29.72
N LEU A 531 8.14 5.96 29.29
CA LEU A 531 7.48 5.84 27.99
C LEU A 531 5.95 5.98 28.08
N LYS A 532 5.40 6.36 29.25
CA LYS A 532 4.00 6.78 29.40
C LYS A 532 3.84 8.20 28.87
N ILE A 533 3.78 8.32 27.55
CA ILE A 533 3.90 9.59 26.83
C ILE A 533 2.54 10.02 26.29
N HIS A 534 2.30 11.33 26.33
CA HIS A 534 1.21 12.02 25.63
C HIS A 534 1.67 12.45 24.22
N TYR A 535 1.04 11.90 23.20
CA TYR A 535 1.28 12.27 21.79
C TYR A 535 0.23 13.29 21.36
N TYR A 536 0.39 14.53 21.85
CA TYR A 536 -0.55 15.62 21.57
C TYR A 536 -0.32 16.24 20.21
N ASN A 537 -1.41 16.68 19.57
CA ASN A 537 -1.39 17.39 18.31
C ASN A 537 -2.43 18.49 18.28
N VAL A 538 -2.04 19.65 17.76
CA VAL A 538 -2.94 20.77 17.46
C VAL A 538 -2.84 21.06 15.98
N ALA A 539 -3.97 21.13 15.27
CA ALA A 539 -4.01 21.39 13.85
C ALA A 539 -5.05 22.42 13.49
N MET A 540 -4.75 23.22 12.47
CA MET A 540 -5.70 24.14 11.84
C MET A 540 -5.55 24.07 10.31
N GLY A 541 -6.64 24.27 9.60
CA GLY A 541 -6.61 24.37 8.14
C GLY A 541 -7.52 25.47 7.63
N TYR A 542 -7.05 26.08 6.55
CA TYR A 542 -7.75 27.13 5.83
C TYR A 542 -7.86 26.76 4.35
N THR A 543 -9.07 26.80 3.82
CA THR A 543 -9.33 26.52 2.41
C THR A 543 -9.89 27.77 1.74
N GLN A 544 -9.23 28.19 0.65
CA GLN A 544 -9.67 29.27 -0.21
C GLN A 544 -9.75 28.78 -1.66
N ASN A 545 -10.94 28.72 -2.21
CA ASN A 545 -11.19 28.15 -3.53
C ASN A 545 -10.64 26.70 -3.63
N THR A 546 -9.66 26.48 -4.50
CA THR A 546 -9.02 25.18 -4.75
C THR A 546 -7.73 24.97 -3.94
N THR A 547 -7.34 25.94 -3.11
CA THR A 547 -6.10 25.89 -2.32
C THR A 547 -6.42 25.66 -0.84
N ARG A 548 -5.76 24.70 -0.23
CA ARG A 548 -5.83 24.38 1.19
C ARG A 548 -4.46 24.51 1.83
N PHE A 549 -4.42 25.19 2.96
CA PHE A 549 -3.29 25.27 3.88
C PHE A 549 -3.67 24.51 5.15
N ALA A 550 -2.79 23.65 5.62
CA ALA A 550 -2.95 22.97 6.90
C ALA A 550 -1.66 23.09 7.71
N LEU A 551 -1.78 23.53 8.95
CA LEU A 551 -0.69 23.67 9.90
C LEU A 551 -0.96 22.74 11.08
N ARG A 552 0.03 21.97 11.48
CA ARG A 552 -0.02 21.07 12.62
C ARG A 552 1.24 21.25 13.47
N TYR A 553 1.08 21.29 14.78
CA TYR A 553 2.17 21.18 15.74
C TYR A 553 1.88 20.05 16.72
N GLY A 554 2.85 19.19 16.96
CA GLY A 554 2.68 18.12 17.93
C GLY A 554 3.72 17.04 17.83
N LEU A 555 3.41 15.96 18.54
CA LEU A 555 4.22 14.78 18.71
C LEU A 555 3.58 13.62 17.94
N GLN A 556 4.34 13.00 17.07
CA GLN A 556 3.94 11.80 16.32
C GLN A 556 4.65 10.59 16.92
N ARG A 557 3.89 9.55 17.25
CA ARG A 557 4.46 8.26 17.65
C ARG A 557 5.13 7.55 16.48
N GLU A 558 6.07 6.71 16.77
CA GLU A 558 6.61 5.75 15.81
C GLU A 558 5.61 4.62 15.48
N GLY A 559 5.76 3.99 14.34
CA GLY A 559 4.97 2.82 13.99
C GLY A 559 4.95 2.52 12.49
N LEU A 560 4.25 1.44 12.13
CA LEU A 560 4.00 1.10 10.74
C LEU A 560 2.82 1.89 10.20
N LEU A 561 3.01 2.51 9.04
CA LEU A 561 1.95 3.04 8.19
C LEU A 561 1.73 2.06 7.04
N CYS A 562 0.55 1.45 6.97
CA CYS A 562 0.24 0.45 5.96
C CYS A 562 -0.94 0.88 5.09
N VAL A 563 -0.86 0.61 3.78
CA VAL A 563 -1.93 0.80 2.80
C VAL A 563 -1.94 -0.43 1.89
N GLY A 564 -3.07 -1.13 1.80
CA GLY A 564 -3.22 -2.33 0.98
C GLY A 564 -2.25 -3.46 1.33
N GLY A 565 -1.80 -3.56 2.59
CA GLY A 565 -0.82 -4.56 3.03
C GLY A 565 0.64 -4.25 2.71
N VAL A 566 0.92 -3.10 2.12
CA VAL A 566 2.28 -2.54 1.94
C VAL A 566 2.53 -1.53 3.04
N CYS A 567 3.65 -1.66 3.74
CA CYS A 567 3.94 -0.88 4.94
C CYS A 567 5.23 -0.09 4.82
N ARG A 568 5.28 1.05 5.51
CA ARG A 568 6.46 1.87 5.76
C ARG A 568 6.60 2.12 7.25
N TYR A 569 7.80 2.03 7.79
CA TYR A 569 8.08 2.48 9.14
C TYR A 569 8.18 4.01 9.19
N VAL A 570 7.49 4.62 10.11
CA VAL A 570 7.53 6.07 10.38
C VAL A 570 8.14 6.25 11.77
N PRO A 571 9.31 6.90 11.89
CA PRO A 571 9.93 7.16 13.19
C PRO A 571 9.14 8.21 13.99
N ALA A 572 9.32 8.22 15.30
CA ALA A 572 8.78 9.27 16.15
C ALA A 572 9.32 10.64 15.72
N SER A 573 8.46 11.64 15.75
CA SER A 573 8.86 13.01 15.43
C SER A 573 8.06 14.04 16.20
N THR A 574 8.66 15.19 16.47
CA THR A 574 7.99 16.33 17.09
C THR A 574 8.31 17.60 16.30
N GLY A 575 7.35 18.52 16.22
CA GLY A 575 7.56 19.79 15.54
C GLY A 575 6.35 20.31 14.78
N LEU A 576 6.63 21.26 13.89
CA LEU A 576 5.65 21.97 13.09
C LEU A 576 5.58 21.37 11.69
N THR A 577 4.38 21.00 11.22
CA THR A 577 4.15 20.52 9.86
C THR A 577 3.24 21.49 9.12
N LEU A 578 3.61 21.88 7.91
CA LEU A 578 2.82 22.67 6.98
C LEU A 578 2.52 21.83 5.74
N THR A 579 1.24 21.69 5.39
CA THR A 579 0.80 21.07 4.13
C THR A 579 0.05 22.10 3.29
N ILE A 580 0.44 22.22 2.03
CA ILE A 580 -0.23 23.08 1.04
C ILE A 580 -0.68 22.19 -0.11
N THR A 581 -1.97 22.21 -0.45
CA THR A 581 -2.52 21.55 -1.63
C THR A 581 -3.29 22.53 -2.47
N SER A 582 -3.13 22.49 -3.80
CA SER A 582 -3.85 23.35 -4.73
C SER A 582 -4.14 22.60 -6.04
N THR A 583 -5.29 22.91 -6.67
CA THR A 583 -5.66 22.42 -8.01
C THR A 583 -6.02 23.58 -8.91
N PHE A 584 -5.75 23.48 -10.21
CA PHE A 584 -6.04 24.50 -11.22
C PHE A 584 -6.39 23.91 -12.59
#